data_60d5f6bd310576ef10b1b7c3e5c31945
#
_entry.id   60d5f6bd310576ef10b1b7c3e5c31945
#
_cell.length_a   1.000
_cell.length_b   1.000
_cell.length_c   1.000
_cell.angle_alpha   90.00
_cell.angle_beta   90.00
_cell.angle_gamma   90.00
#
_symmetry.space_group_name_H-M   'P 1'
#
loop_
_entity.id
_entity.type
_entity.pdbx_description
1 polymer ?
#
loop_
_entity_poly.entity_id
_entity_poly.type
_entity_poly.pdbx_seq_one_letter_code
_entity_poly.pdbx_strand_id
1 'polypeptide(L)'
;SSAASDVYKRQVNTMRTLRIEQLVEQMKVETKTQPVSKMREVLPFMLPGDKNDYVQKVPKLIPAAAFFRKGGITTMSEYNGIVMIQVNNLSGRMEADEVKERVKELPQTYLAFTGSSGKSVKVWVRFTYPNDRLPTTSEEAELFHAHAYRLAVKFYQPQLPYDIELKVPSLEQYCRLTFDPHLYFNPEAMPIYMK
;
A
#
# COMPACT_ATOMS: atom_id res chain seq x y z
N SER A 1 -18.15 9.77 29.60
CA SER A 1 -18.75 11.00 29.22
C SER A 1 -18.44 11.38 27.76
N SER A 2 -19.17 12.35 27.21
CA SER A 2 -19.11 12.73 25.80
C SER A 2 -17.71 13.20 25.34
N ALA A 3 -16.96 13.91 26.21
CA ALA A 3 -15.64 14.42 25.88
C ALA A 3 -14.61 13.30 25.65
N ALA A 4 -14.61 12.26 26.46
CA ALA A 4 -13.71 11.12 26.30
C ALA A 4 -14.06 10.30 25.05
N SER A 5 -15.34 10.14 24.73
CA SER A 5 -15.78 9.46 23.52
C SER A 5 -15.46 10.26 22.26
N ASP A 6 -15.49 11.59 22.32
CA ASP A 6 -15.15 12.46 21.18
C ASP A 6 -13.63 12.46 20.91
N VAL A 7 -12.80 12.43 21.96
CA VAL A 7 -11.35 12.29 21.82
C VAL A 7 -11.01 10.92 21.23
N TYR A 8 -11.65 9.86 21.69
CA TYR A 8 -11.45 8.51 21.14
C TYR A 8 -11.88 8.42 19.68
N LYS A 9 -13.04 8.96 19.33
CA LYS A 9 -13.53 9.01 17.94
C LYS A 9 -12.60 9.83 17.04
N ARG A 10 -12.05 10.92 17.54
CA ARG A 10 -11.05 11.72 16.82
C ARG A 10 -9.77 10.93 16.57
N GLN A 11 -9.28 10.16 17.54
CA GLN A 11 -8.09 9.32 17.37
C GLN A 11 -8.32 8.20 16.36
N VAL A 12 -9.47 7.55 16.36
CA VAL A 12 -9.82 6.46 15.42
C VAL A 12 -9.99 6.98 14.00
N ASN A 13 -10.46 8.23 13.83
CA ASN A 13 -10.73 8.83 12.53
C ASN A 13 -9.60 9.74 12.03
N THR A 14 -8.47 9.86 12.75
CA THR A 14 -7.38 10.73 12.36
C THR A 14 -6.55 10.09 11.26
N MET A 15 -6.59 10.67 10.07
CA MET A 15 -5.67 10.36 8.99
C MET A 15 -4.33 11.04 9.27
N ARG A 16 -3.25 10.26 9.27
CA ARG A 16 -1.89 10.76 9.47
C ARG A 16 -1.10 10.58 8.20
N THR A 17 -0.35 11.60 7.82
CA THR A 17 0.62 11.51 6.74
C THR A 17 1.96 11.07 7.34
N LEU A 18 2.54 10.01 6.78
CA LEU A 18 3.85 9.51 7.14
C LEU A 18 4.83 9.72 5.99
N ARG A 19 6.07 10.01 6.31
CA ARG A 19 7.14 9.96 5.31
C ARG A 19 7.46 8.50 4.99
N ILE A 20 7.84 8.26 3.74
CA ILE A 20 8.14 6.90 3.27
C ILE A 20 9.23 6.22 4.11
N GLU A 21 10.24 6.96 4.52
CA GLU A 21 11.35 6.42 5.32
C GLU A 21 10.85 5.95 6.70
N GLN A 22 9.93 6.69 7.30
CA GLN A 22 9.30 6.30 8.57
C GLN A 22 8.46 5.04 8.42
N LEU A 23 7.70 4.95 7.33
CA LEU A 23 6.88 3.78 7.03
C LEU A 23 7.75 2.55 6.82
N VAL A 24 8.82 2.66 6.05
CA VAL A 24 9.78 1.58 5.80
C VAL A 24 10.38 1.05 7.10
N GLU A 25 10.79 1.94 8.00
CA GLU A 25 11.31 1.53 9.31
C GLU A 25 10.25 0.82 10.17
N GLN A 26 9.00 1.30 10.15
CA GLN A 26 7.90 0.64 10.85
C GLN A 26 7.61 -0.76 10.32
N MET A 27 7.75 -0.97 9.01
CA MET A 27 7.54 -2.29 8.39
C MET A 27 8.66 -3.29 8.69
N LYS A 28 9.87 -2.81 8.89
CA LYS A 28 11.03 -3.67 9.19
C LYS A 28 11.05 -4.18 10.63
N VAL A 29 10.42 -3.46 11.53
CA VAL A 29 10.43 -3.77 12.96
C VAL A 29 9.00 -3.94 13.46
N GLU A 30 8.71 -5.14 13.97
CA GLU A 30 7.41 -5.41 14.57
C GLU A 30 7.34 -4.85 15.98
N THR A 31 6.38 -3.98 16.23
CA THR A 31 6.11 -3.45 17.57
C THR A 31 4.96 -4.21 18.23
N LYS A 32 4.83 -4.07 19.54
CA LYS A 32 3.72 -4.67 20.30
C LYS A 32 2.33 -4.19 19.84
N THR A 33 2.27 -3.05 19.18
CA THR A 33 1.04 -2.48 18.63
C THR A 33 0.68 -2.99 17.22
N GLN A 34 1.56 -3.78 16.62
CA GLN A 34 1.41 -4.29 15.26
C GLN A 34 1.71 -5.80 15.21
N PRO A 35 0.87 -6.65 15.83
CA PRO A 35 1.16 -8.07 15.95
C PRO A 35 0.90 -8.85 14.65
N VAL A 36 1.54 -8.44 13.55
CA VAL A 36 1.33 -9.03 12.22
C VAL A 36 1.84 -10.47 12.16
N SER A 37 2.97 -10.76 12.80
CA SER A 37 3.50 -12.13 12.84
C SER A 37 2.52 -13.07 13.51
N LYS A 38 1.97 -12.66 14.64
CA LYS A 38 0.96 -13.47 15.34
C LYS A 38 -0.32 -13.60 14.53
N MET A 39 -0.71 -12.55 13.82
CA MET A 39 -1.86 -12.60 12.92
C MET A 39 -1.67 -13.67 11.84
N ARG A 40 -0.49 -13.74 11.24
CA ARG A 40 -0.18 -14.76 10.22
C ARG A 40 -0.26 -16.19 10.76
N GLU A 41 0.12 -16.39 12.01
CA GLU A 41 0.06 -17.70 12.67
C GLU A 41 -1.38 -18.16 12.92
N VAL A 42 -2.26 -17.24 13.32
CA VAL A 42 -3.63 -17.60 13.75
C VAL A 42 -4.68 -17.55 12.64
N LEU A 43 -4.49 -16.71 11.61
CA LEU A 43 -5.47 -16.54 10.53
C LEU A 43 -5.92 -17.84 9.86
N PRO A 44 -5.03 -18.83 9.59
CA PRO A 44 -5.46 -20.08 8.98
C PRO A 44 -6.45 -20.90 9.81
N PHE A 45 -6.48 -20.66 11.12
CA PHE A 45 -7.32 -21.40 12.08
C PHE A 45 -8.59 -20.65 12.49
N MET A 46 -8.76 -19.41 12.02
CA MET A 46 -9.90 -18.57 12.36
C MET A 46 -11.06 -18.75 11.40
N LEU A 47 -12.29 -18.61 11.91
CA LEU A 47 -13.49 -18.51 11.09
C LEU A 47 -13.47 -17.23 10.24
N PRO A 48 -14.11 -17.21 9.04
CA PRO A 48 -14.06 -16.05 8.15
C PRO A 48 -14.49 -14.72 8.79
N GLY A 49 -15.51 -14.73 9.64
CA GLY A 49 -15.95 -13.53 10.37
C GLY A 49 -14.90 -13.01 11.33
N ASP A 50 -14.30 -13.91 12.10
CA ASP A 50 -13.25 -13.56 13.07
C ASP A 50 -11.98 -13.06 12.37
N LYS A 51 -11.63 -13.63 11.21
CA LYS A 51 -10.53 -13.14 10.37
C LYS A 51 -10.71 -11.68 10.00
N ASN A 52 -11.90 -11.35 9.51
CA ASN A 52 -12.20 -9.99 9.08
C ASN A 52 -12.07 -8.99 10.23
N ASP A 53 -12.63 -9.31 11.40
CA ASP A 53 -12.54 -8.46 12.58
C ASP A 53 -11.09 -8.27 13.04
N TYR A 54 -10.28 -9.32 12.97
CA TYR A 54 -8.87 -9.25 13.36
C TYR A 54 -8.06 -8.38 12.40
N VAL A 55 -8.25 -8.56 11.10
CA VAL A 55 -7.55 -7.80 10.04
C VAL A 55 -7.90 -6.31 10.11
N GLN A 56 -9.15 -5.97 10.41
CA GLN A 56 -9.59 -4.58 10.52
C GLN A 56 -8.90 -3.78 11.62
N LYS A 57 -8.29 -4.44 12.61
CA LYS A 57 -7.50 -3.78 13.65
C LYS A 57 -6.14 -3.30 13.18
N VAL A 58 -5.68 -3.79 12.03
CA VAL A 58 -4.41 -3.38 11.45
C VAL A 58 -4.61 -2.07 10.68
N PRO A 59 -3.75 -1.05 10.90
CA PRO A 59 -3.88 0.23 10.21
C PRO A 59 -3.87 0.12 8.69
N LYS A 60 -4.65 0.97 8.04
CA LYS A 60 -4.67 1.11 6.59
C LYS A 60 -3.62 2.11 6.12
N LEU A 61 -2.99 1.80 4.99
CA LEU A 61 -2.05 2.67 4.29
C LEU A 61 -2.59 3.00 2.92
N ILE A 62 -2.64 4.28 2.58
CA ILE A 62 -3.06 4.77 1.27
C ILE A 62 -1.83 5.35 0.56
N PRO A 63 -1.25 4.65 -0.43
CA PRO A 63 -0.02 5.10 -1.07
C PRO A 63 -0.20 6.25 -2.05
N ALA A 64 -1.34 6.32 -2.75
CA ALA A 64 -1.52 7.23 -3.88
C ALA A 64 -1.60 8.69 -3.50
N ALA A 65 -2.19 9.02 -2.35
CA ALA A 65 -2.47 10.39 -1.99
C ALA A 65 -2.55 10.57 -0.47
N ALA A 66 -2.35 11.80 -0.02
CA ALA A 66 -2.65 12.22 1.33
C ALA A 66 -4.05 12.82 1.37
N PHE A 67 -4.78 12.53 2.44
CA PHE A 67 -6.15 12.99 2.63
C PHE A 67 -6.31 13.64 4.00
N PHE A 68 -7.27 14.52 4.09
CA PHE A 68 -7.75 15.01 5.38
C PHE A 68 -9.27 14.88 5.47
N ARG A 69 -9.77 14.83 6.68
CA ARG A 69 -11.20 14.69 6.94
C ARG A 69 -11.71 15.89 7.71
N LYS A 70 -12.72 16.55 7.16
CA LYS A 70 -13.36 17.72 7.78
C LYS A 70 -14.87 17.59 7.59
N GLY A 71 -15.64 17.63 8.70
CA GLY A 71 -17.10 17.57 8.65
C GLY A 71 -17.62 16.28 8.02
N GLY A 72 -16.92 15.15 8.21
CA GLY A 72 -17.30 13.86 7.61
C GLY A 72 -16.92 13.69 6.14
N ILE A 73 -16.36 14.72 5.51
CA ILE A 73 -15.93 14.71 4.11
C ILE A 73 -14.42 14.44 4.05
N THR A 74 -14.03 13.44 3.25
CA THR A 74 -12.62 13.13 2.96
C THR A 74 -12.18 13.88 1.72
N THR A 75 -11.12 14.66 1.83
CA THR A 75 -10.60 15.51 0.76
C THR A 75 -9.12 15.20 0.53
N MET A 76 -8.74 15.06 -0.75
CA MET A 76 -7.33 14.92 -1.11
C MET A 76 -6.58 16.22 -0.83
N SER A 77 -5.48 16.14 -0.08
CA SER A 77 -4.57 17.29 0.14
C SER A 77 -3.40 17.27 -0.84
N GLU A 78 -2.91 16.10 -1.21
CA GLU A 78 -1.77 15.95 -2.10
C GLU A 78 -1.80 14.60 -2.81
N TYR A 79 -1.50 14.58 -4.10
CA TYR A 79 -1.31 13.35 -4.86
C TYR A 79 0.17 12.98 -4.86
N ASN A 80 0.49 11.73 -4.55
CA ASN A 80 1.89 11.29 -4.37
C ASN A 80 2.51 10.69 -5.64
N GLY A 81 1.71 10.35 -6.64
CA GLY A 81 2.20 9.65 -7.84
C GLY A 81 2.58 8.19 -7.60
N ILE A 82 2.22 7.62 -6.47
CA ILE A 82 2.54 6.24 -6.13
C ILE A 82 1.38 5.33 -6.53
N VAL A 83 1.69 4.35 -7.38
CA VAL A 83 0.76 3.31 -7.80
C VAL A 83 1.14 2.02 -7.10
N MET A 84 0.16 1.35 -6.51
CA MET A 84 0.33 0.04 -5.90
C MET A 84 -0.28 -1.03 -6.79
N ILE A 85 0.52 -2.04 -7.14
CA ILE A 85 0.06 -3.29 -7.72
C ILE A 85 0.27 -4.40 -6.70
N GLN A 86 -0.48 -5.48 -6.82
CA GLN A 86 -0.38 -6.57 -5.87
C GLN A 86 -0.56 -7.93 -6.52
N VAL A 87 0.19 -8.89 -6.00
CA VAL A 87 0.07 -10.31 -6.32
C VAL A 87 -0.49 -10.98 -5.07
N ASN A 88 -1.66 -11.57 -5.17
CA ASN A 88 -2.35 -12.21 -4.06
C ASN A 88 -2.41 -13.73 -4.24
N ASN A 89 -2.95 -14.41 -3.23
CA ASN A 89 -3.18 -15.85 -3.25
C ASN A 89 -1.90 -16.68 -3.48
N LEU A 90 -0.78 -16.19 -2.98
CA LEU A 90 0.46 -16.94 -2.99
C LEU A 90 0.39 -18.08 -1.96
N SER A 91 1.15 -19.14 -2.20
CA SER A 91 1.16 -20.30 -1.31
C SER A 91 1.85 -20.02 0.02
N GLY A 92 2.79 -19.09 0.03
CA GLY A 92 3.52 -18.71 1.24
C GLY A 92 4.78 -17.93 0.94
N ARG A 93 5.73 -17.98 1.89
CA ARG A 93 6.93 -17.16 1.88
C ARG A 93 7.82 -17.35 0.64
N MET A 94 7.98 -18.59 0.16
CA MET A 94 8.86 -18.85 -0.99
C MET A 94 8.40 -18.11 -2.24
N GLU A 95 7.10 -18.16 -2.53
CA GLU A 95 6.53 -17.48 -3.69
C GLU A 95 6.56 -15.95 -3.49
N ALA A 96 6.29 -15.48 -2.28
CA ALA A 96 6.39 -14.04 -1.96
C ALA A 96 7.82 -13.53 -2.16
N ASP A 97 8.82 -14.27 -1.69
CA ASP A 97 10.23 -13.91 -1.87
C ASP A 97 10.62 -13.93 -3.37
N GLU A 98 10.12 -14.88 -4.14
CA GLU A 98 10.34 -14.93 -5.59
C GLU A 98 9.81 -13.67 -6.29
N VAL A 99 8.59 -13.25 -5.97
CA VAL A 99 8.00 -12.02 -6.53
C VAL A 99 8.86 -10.81 -6.16
N LYS A 100 9.26 -10.68 -4.90
CA LYS A 100 10.12 -9.56 -4.46
C LYS A 100 11.45 -9.55 -5.18
N GLU A 101 12.10 -10.68 -5.35
CA GLU A 101 13.38 -10.77 -6.08
C GLU A 101 13.23 -10.36 -7.55
N ARG A 102 12.14 -10.74 -8.20
CA ARG A 102 11.87 -10.36 -9.58
C ARG A 102 11.68 -8.86 -9.74
N VAL A 103 10.83 -8.25 -8.91
CA VAL A 103 10.56 -6.81 -9.02
C VAL A 103 11.74 -5.96 -8.56
N LYS A 104 12.58 -6.48 -7.68
CA LYS A 104 13.79 -5.82 -7.22
C LYS A 104 14.78 -5.52 -8.37
N GLU A 105 14.80 -6.34 -9.39
CA GLU A 105 15.66 -6.15 -10.56
C GLU A 105 15.19 -5.04 -11.49
N LEU A 106 13.97 -4.55 -11.32
CA LEU A 106 13.40 -3.49 -12.14
C LEU A 106 13.71 -2.13 -11.54
N PRO A 107 14.38 -1.22 -12.28
CA PRO A 107 14.81 0.08 -11.74
C PRO A 107 13.65 0.98 -11.28
N GLN A 108 12.42 0.71 -11.74
CA GLN A 108 11.23 1.48 -11.40
C GLN A 108 10.61 1.08 -10.08
N THR A 109 10.98 -0.07 -9.51
CA THR A 109 10.41 -0.53 -8.25
C THR A 109 10.87 0.34 -7.10
N TYR A 110 9.93 1.04 -6.48
CA TYR A 110 10.18 1.94 -5.37
C TYR A 110 10.16 1.22 -4.04
N LEU A 111 9.13 0.40 -3.82
CA LEU A 111 8.94 -0.37 -2.58
C LEU A 111 8.28 -1.70 -2.93
N ALA A 112 8.75 -2.79 -2.35
CA ALA A 112 8.11 -4.09 -2.46
C ALA A 112 8.16 -4.81 -1.11
N PHE A 113 7.04 -5.31 -0.66
CA PHE A 113 6.93 -5.97 0.63
C PHE A 113 5.86 -7.06 0.64
N THR A 114 6.04 -8.02 1.53
CA THR A 114 5.05 -9.05 1.79
C THR A 114 3.89 -8.43 2.58
N GLY A 115 2.67 -8.63 2.10
CA GLY A 115 1.47 -8.13 2.76
C GLY A 115 1.23 -8.76 4.12
N SER A 116 0.30 -8.20 4.89
CA SER A 116 0.03 -8.62 6.27
C SER A 116 -0.40 -10.08 6.39
N SER A 117 -1.05 -10.64 5.38
CA SER A 117 -1.44 -12.06 5.36
C SER A 117 -0.25 -13.02 5.21
N GLY A 118 0.90 -12.56 4.73
CA GLY A 118 2.03 -13.39 4.36
C GLY A 118 1.91 -14.07 3.01
N LYS A 119 0.78 -13.94 2.33
CA LYS A 119 0.45 -14.61 1.06
C LYS A 119 0.22 -13.63 -0.08
N SER A 120 0.75 -12.45 0.03
CA SER A 120 0.67 -11.40 -0.99
C SER A 120 1.94 -10.58 -1.02
N VAL A 121 2.19 -9.94 -2.17
CA VAL A 121 3.26 -8.95 -2.31
C VAL A 121 2.64 -7.68 -2.86
N LYS A 122 2.97 -6.56 -2.25
CA LYS A 122 2.61 -5.22 -2.70
C LYS A 122 3.83 -4.58 -3.33
N VAL A 123 3.64 -3.96 -4.48
CA VAL A 123 4.71 -3.27 -5.21
C VAL A 123 4.26 -1.84 -5.45
N TRP A 124 5.07 -0.88 -5.03
CA TRP A 124 4.82 0.54 -5.20
C TRP A 124 5.75 1.11 -6.26
N VAL A 125 5.18 1.85 -7.20
CA VAL A 125 5.88 2.42 -8.35
C VAL A 125 5.52 3.90 -8.45
N ARG A 126 6.50 4.75 -8.76
CA ARG A 126 6.26 6.19 -8.90
C ARG A 126 5.99 6.55 -10.36
N PHE A 127 5.00 7.39 -10.56
CA PHE A 127 4.64 7.98 -11.85
C PHE A 127 4.65 9.50 -11.74
N THR A 128 5.06 10.16 -12.78
CA THR A 128 5.08 11.63 -12.84
C THR A 128 4.90 12.09 -14.28
N TYR A 129 4.56 13.35 -14.48
CA TYR A 129 4.65 13.99 -15.80
C TYR A 129 6.13 14.16 -16.20
N PRO A 130 6.42 14.32 -17.52
CA PRO A 130 7.80 14.49 -18.00
C PRO A 130 8.57 15.66 -17.37
N ASN A 131 7.87 16.66 -16.81
CA ASN A 131 8.46 17.80 -16.12
C ASN A 131 8.60 17.62 -14.62
N ASP A 132 8.48 16.39 -14.13
CA ASP A 132 8.51 16.01 -12.70
C ASP A 132 7.37 16.64 -11.89
N ARG A 133 6.30 17.06 -12.52
CA ARG A 133 5.09 17.55 -11.86
C ARG A 133 4.08 16.44 -11.66
N LEU A 134 3.23 16.64 -10.69
CA LEU A 134 2.11 15.75 -10.37
C LEU A 134 0.78 16.50 -10.49
N PRO A 135 -0.31 15.79 -10.75
CA PRO A 135 -1.65 16.37 -10.68
C PRO A 135 -1.90 17.09 -9.35
N THR A 136 -2.58 18.24 -9.41
CA THR A 136 -2.87 19.07 -8.24
C THR A 136 -4.34 19.05 -7.85
N THR A 137 -5.24 18.62 -8.74
CA THR A 137 -6.67 18.47 -8.46
C THR A 137 -7.07 17.03 -8.35
N SER A 138 -8.14 16.75 -7.62
CA SER A 138 -8.67 15.38 -7.48
C SER A 138 -9.07 14.78 -8.81
N GLU A 139 -9.75 15.54 -9.67
CA GLU A 139 -10.20 15.08 -10.98
C GLU A 139 -9.03 14.70 -11.89
N GLU A 140 -8.02 15.54 -11.94
CA GLU A 140 -6.80 15.27 -12.71
C GLU A 140 -6.05 14.06 -12.15
N ALA A 141 -5.93 13.99 -10.83
CA ALA A 141 -5.27 12.87 -10.15
C ALA A 141 -5.97 11.54 -10.40
N GLU A 142 -7.29 11.51 -10.38
CA GLU A 142 -8.06 10.30 -10.69
C GLU A 142 -7.81 9.78 -12.10
N LEU A 143 -7.82 10.66 -13.10
CA LEU A 143 -7.53 10.28 -14.49
C LEU A 143 -6.09 9.82 -14.66
N PHE A 144 -5.16 10.56 -14.09
CA PHE A 144 -3.74 10.22 -14.12
C PHE A 144 -3.50 8.85 -13.47
N HIS A 145 -4.05 8.66 -12.28
CA HIS A 145 -3.87 7.44 -11.51
C HIS A 145 -4.44 6.20 -12.19
N ALA A 146 -5.62 6.33 -12.79
CA ALA A 146 -6.24 5.25 -13.54
C ALA A 146 -5.37 4.81 -14.71
N HIS A 147 -4.81 5.75 -15.44
CA HIS A 147 -3.91 5.46 -16.57
C HIS A 147 -2.59 4.88 -16.08
N ALA A 148 -2.00 5.47 -15.03
CA ALA A 148 -0.77 5.00 -14.41
C ALA A 148 -0.90 3.56 -13.89
N TYR A 149 -2.02 3.23 -13.26
CA TYR A 149 -2.29 1.88 -12.79
C TYR A 149 -2.27 0.85 -13.93
N ARG A 150 -2.93 1.15 -15.04
CA ARG A 150 -2.96 0.26 -16.21
C ARG A 150 -1.56 0.07 -16.79
N LEU A 151 -0.77 1.13 -16.86
CA LEU A 151 0.63 1.06 -17.32
C LEU A 151 1.48 0.23 -16.35
N ALA A 152 1.29 0.38 -15.04
CA ALA A 152 2.01 -0.40 -14.05
C ALA A 152 1.73 -1.90 -14.21
N VAL A 153 0.46 -2.28 -14.33
CA VAL A 153 0.07 -3.68 -14.56
C VAL A 153 0.70 -4.20 -15.86
N LYS A 154 0.59 -3.44 -16.93
CA LYS A 154 1.14 -3.82 -18.23
C LYS A 154 2.66 -3.98 -18.21
N PHE A 155 3.36 -3.15 -17.44
CA PHE A 155 4.82 -3.21 -17.31
C PHE A 155 5.27 -4.39 -16.44
N TYR A 156 4.60 -4.63 -15.32
CA TYR A 156 5.04 -5.65 -14.36
C TYR A 156 4.55 -7.06 -14.69
N GLN A 157 3.37 -7.24 -15.25
CA GLN A 157 2.81 -8.57 -15.47
C GLN A 157 3.72 -9.51 -16.29
N PRO A 158 4.38 -9.08 -17.38
CA PRO A 158 5.29 -9.96 -18.11
C PRO A 158 6.54 -10.37 -17.33
N GLN A 159 6.87 -9.64 -16.28
CA GLN A 159 8.05 -9.89 -15.45
C GLN A 159 7.77 -10.90 -14.33
N LEU A 160 6.52 -11.25 -14.10
CA LEU A 160 6.09 -12.05 -12.97
C LEU A 160 5.51 -13.40 -13.40
N PRO A 161 5.82 -14.48 -12.66
CA PRO A 161 5.23 -15.81 -12.91
C PRO A 161 3.83 -15.96 -12.29
N TYR A 162 3.31 -14.95 -11.61
CA TYR A 162 2.01 -14.96 -10.94
C TYR A 162 1.16 -13.80 -11.46
N ASP A 163 -0.16 -13.97 -11.43
CA ASP A 163 -1.08 -12.96 -11.90
C ASP A 163 -1.18 -11.79 -10.91
N ILE A 164 -1.06 -10.57 -11.46
CA ILE A 164 -1.38 -9.36 -10.71
C ILE A 164 -2.90 -9.30 -10.51
N GLU A 165 -3.34 -9.04 -9.28
CA GLU A 165 -4.76 -8.83 -9.01
C GLU A 165 -5.21 -7.52 -9.62
N LEU A 166 -6.15 -7.60 -10.56
CA LEU A 166 -6.71 -6.43 -11.22
C LEU A 166 -7.79 -5.81 -10.33
N LYS A 167 -7.66 -4.50 -10.12
CA LYS A 167 -8.64 -3.70 -9.36
C LYS A 167 -9.05 -2.48 -10.16
N VAL A 168 -10.22 -1.96 -9.85
CA VAL A 168 -10.63 -0.65 -10.36
C VAL A 168 -9.73 0.40 -9.68
N PRO A 169 -8.98 1.22 -10.45
CA PRO A 169 -8.09 2.20 -9.87
C PRO A 169 -8.82 3.21 -9.01
N SER A 170 -8.27 3.52 -7.84
CA SER A 170 -8.82 4.49 -6.90
C SER A 170 -7.69 5.17 -6.14
N LEU A 171 -7.81 6.49 -5.92
CA LEU A 171 -6.89 7.25 -5.09
C LEU A 171 -6.91 6.78 -3.63
N GLU A 172 -7.99 6.17 -3.20
CA GLU A 172 -8.18 5.66 -1.84
C GLU A 172 -7.82 4.18 -1.68
N GLN A 173 -7.30 3.55 -2.73
CA GLN A 173 -6.84 2.17 -2.63
C GLN A 173 -5.82 2.03 -1.50
N TYR A 174 -6.03 1.04 -0.66
CA TYR A 174 -5.20 0.86 0.53
C TYR A 174 -4.65 -0.56 0.63
N CYS A 175 -3.61 -0.71 1.43
CA CYS A 175 -3.16 -1.98 1.98
C CYS A 175 -3.10 -1.87 3.50
N ARG A 176 -2.97 -3.01 4.18
CA ARG A 176 -2.76 -3.02 5.63
C ARG A 176 -1.29 -2.84 5.95
N LEU A 177 -1.01 -2.17 7.05
CA LEU A 177 0.35 -2.10 7.58
C LEU A 177 0.88 -3.54 7.78
N THR A 178 2.12 -3.77 7.42
CA THR A 178 2.73 -5.10 7.44
C THR A 178 4.00 -5.12 8.29
N PHE A 179 4.48 -6.34 8.53
CA PHE A 179 5.83 -6.58 9.03
C PHE A 179 6.58 -7.40 7.99
N ASP A 180 7.64 -6.84 7.45
CA ASP A 180 8.54 -7.51 6.51
C ASP A 180 9.97 -7.00 6.69
N PRO A 181 10.81 -7.70 7.48
CA PRO A 181 12.20 -7.29 7.69
C PRO A 181 13.03 -7.37 6.41
N HIS A 182 12.57 -8.08 5.40
CA HIS A 182 13.24 -8.25 4.10
C HIS A 182 12.55 -7.48 2.98
N LEU A 183 11.83 -6.41 3.31
CA LEU A 183 11.25 -5.54 2.29
C LEU A 183 12.35 -4.93 1.42
N TYR A 184 11.98 -4.60 0.17
CA TYR A 184 12.85 -3.87 -0.73
C TYR A 184 12.40 -2.42 -0.81
N PHE A 185 13.31 -1.50 -0.57
CA PHE A 185 13.08 -0.06 -0.73
C PHE A 185 14.23 0.56 -1.50
N ASN A 186 13.91 1.22 -2.61
CA ASN A 186 14.87 1.98 -3.41
C ASN A 186 14.41 3.45 -3.50
N PRO A 187 14.93 4.35 -2.67
CA PRO A 187 14.58 5.76 -2.74
C PRO A 187 14.98 6.42 -4.06
N GLU A 188 15.93 5.83 -4.79
CA GLU A 188 16.43 6.30 -6.08
C GLU A 188 15.73 5.62 -7.27
N ALA A 189 14.59 4.95 -7.05
CA ALA A 189 13.85 4.30 -8.12
C ALA A 189 13.48 5.28 -9.21
N MET A 190 13.60 4.86 -10.45
CA MET A 190 13.26 5.67 -11.62
C MET A 190 11.74 5.82 -11.72
N PRO A 191 11.20 7.05 -11.70
CA PRO A 191 9.77 7.22 -11.95
C PRO A 191 9.43 6.88 -13.40
N ILE A 192 8.22 6.41 -13.63
CA ILE A 192 7.68 6.23 -14.99
C ILE A 192 7.03 7.54 -15.40
N TYR A 193 7.42 8.06 -16.56
CA TYR A 193 6.92 9.32 -17.06
C TYR A 193 5.65 9.12 -17.89
N MET A 194 4.61 9.86 -17.53
CA MET A 194 3.34 9.90 -18.26
C MET A 194 3.44 10.89 -19.42
N LYS A 195 3.06 10.46 -20.61
CA LYS A 195 3.05 11.32 -21.78
C LYS A 195 1.74 12.10 -21.89
#